data_7181cff678d0263b2632a602f5b94d5e
#
_entry.id   7181cff678d0263b2632a602f5b94d5e
#
_cell.length_a   1.000
_cell.length_b   1.000
_cell.length_c   1.000
_cell.angle_alpha   90.00
_cell.angle_beta   90.00
_cell.angle_gamma   90.00
#
_symmetry.space_group_name_H-M   'P 1'
#
loop_
_entity.id
_entity.type
_entity.pdbx_description
1 polymer ?
#
loop_
_entity_poly.entity_id
_entity_poly.type
_entity_poly.pdbx_seq_one_letter_code
_entity_poly.pdbx_strand_id
1 'polypeptide(L)' 'MSKDATLSSLNQIFIRALKRMGDAGDADAACRLAAQAWSLLRQDWPKEAQRLNGAMHSLTKPDHA' A
#
# COMPACT_ATOMS: atom_id res chain seq x y z
N MET A 1 3.66 22.08 -8.08
CA MET A 1 3.29 20.67 -7.96
C MET A 1 2.06 20.54 -7.07
N SER A 2 1.12 19.75 -7.47
CA SER A 2 -0.12 19.64 -6.70
C SER A 2 0.06 18.70 -5.52
N LYS A 3 -0.75 18.93 -4.50
CA LYS A 3 -0.85 18.05 -3.34
C LYS A 3 -1.09 16.61 -3.75
N ASP A 4 -1.98 16.42 -4.73
CA ASP A 4 -2.35 15.09 -5.17
C ASP A 4 -1.19 14.36 -5.84
N ALA A 5 -0.42 15.08 -6.64
CA ALA A 5 0.74 14.48 -7.30
C ALA A 5 1.81 14.08 -6.29
N THR A 6 2.03 14.91 -5.29
CA THR A 6 2.99 14.59 -4.23
C THR A 6 2.55 13.37 -3.44
N LEU A 7 1.26 13.33 -3.09
CA LEU A 7 0.72 12.20 -2.36
C LEU A 7 0.80 10.91 -3.17
N SER A 8 0.49 10.99 -4.46
CA SER A 8 0.55 9.83 -5.33
C SER A 8 1.97 9.26 -5.40
N SER A 9 2.95 10.14 -5.53
CA SER A 9 4.36 9.71 -5.56
C SER A 9 4.78 9.09 -4.24
N LEU A 10 4.38 9.69 -3.13
CA LEU A 10 4.70 9.17 -1.81
C LEU A 10 4.06 7.80 -1.60
N ASN A 11 2.81 7.66 -2.03
CA ASN A 11 2.10 6.39 -1.90
C ASN A 11 2.78 5.28 -2.70
N GLN A 12 3.30 5.60 -3.89
CA GLN A 12 4.06 4.64 -4.69
C GLN A 12 5.31 4.16 -3.97
N ILE A 13 6.02 5.09 -3.34
CA ILE A 13 7.21 4.75 -2.55
C ILE A 13 6.81 3.84 -1.39
N PHE A 14 5.72 4.17 -0.72
CA PHE A 14 5.21 3.38 0.39
C PHE A 14 4.85 1.97 -0.05
N ILE A 15 4.14 1.84 -1.16
CA ILE A 15 3.75 0.53 -1.71
C ILE A 15 4.99 -0.30 -2.03
N ARG A 16 6.01 0.32 -2.58
CA ARG A 16 7.26 -0.36 -2.89
C ARG A 16 7.93 -0.89 -1.63
N ALA A 17 7.91 -0.09 -0.57
CA ALA A 17 8.45 -0.51 0.72
C ALA A 17 7.67 -1.70 1.28
N LEU A 18 6.35 -1.67 1.15
CA LEU A 18 5.51 -2.77 1.61
C LEU A 18 5.82 -4.07 0.88
N LYS A 19 6.04 -3.99 -0.42
CA LYS A 19 6.39 -5.16 -1.22
C LYS A 19 7.72 -5.75 -0.77
N ARG A 20 8.68 -4.92 -0.47
CA ARG A 20 9.97 -5.37 0.04
C ARG A 20 9.82 -6.07 1.38
N MET A 21 8.98 -5.54 2.24
CA MET A 21 8.69 -6.17 3.53
C MET A 21 8.08 -7.56 3.31
N GLY A 22 7.14 -7.65 2.38
CA GLY A 22 6.52 -8.94 2.05
C GLY A 22 7.54 -9.94 1.54
N ASP A 23 8.44 -9.51 0.66
CA ASP A 23 9.48 -10.37 0.11
C ASP A 23 10.45 -10.84 1.18
N ALA A 24 10.64 -10.04 2.22
CA ALA A 24 11.53 -10.38 3.32
C ALA A 24 10.87 -11.24 4.40
N GLY A 25 9.61 -11.62 4.19
CA GLY A 25 8.90 -12.47 5.14
C GLY A 25 8.08 -11.70 6.17
N ASP A 26 7.91 -10.40 5.98
CA ASP A 26 7.21 -9.52 6.93
C ASP A 26 5.85 -9.09 6.39
N ALA A 27 5.15 -10.00 5.73
CA ALA A 27 3.88 -9.67 5.09
C ALA A 27 2.83 -9.17 6.09
N ASP A 28 2.80 -9.76 7.30
CA ASP A 28 1.84 -9.33 8.31
C ASP A 28 2.05 -7.88 8.71
N ALA A 29 3.30 -7.51 8.95
CA ALA A 29 3.63 -6.13 9.31
C ALA A 29 3.29 -5.19 8.16
N ALA A 30 3.59 -5.60 6.92
CA ALA A 30 3.27 -4.81 5.74
C ALA A 30 1.77 -4.59 5.62
N CYS A 31 0.97 -5.63 5.85
CA CYS A 31 -0.48 -5.51 5.78
C CYS A 31 -1.04 -4.57 6.84
N ARG A 32 -0.49 -4.60 8.04
CA ARG A 32 -0.93 -3.69 9.11
C ARG A 32 -0.64 -2.24 8.75
N LEU A 33 0.54 -1.97 8.21
CA LEU A 33 0.90 -0.62 7.79
C LEU A 33 -0.01 -0.16 6.64
N ALA A 34 -0.28 -1.05 5.70
CA ALA A 34 -1.15 -0.74 4.59
C ALA A 34 -2.56 -0.40 5.07
N ALA A 35 -3.07 -1.15 6.05
CA ALA A 35 -4.40 -0.90 6.60
C ALA A 35 -4.48 0.47 7.28
N GLN A 36 -3.43 0.84 8.01
CA GLN A 36 -3.38 2.15 8.63
C GLN A 36 -3.40 3.27 7.60
N ALA A 37 -2.57 3.14 6.57
CA ALA A 37 -2.52 4.14 5.51
C ALA A 37 -3.83 4.20 4.73
N TRP A 38 -4.42 3.06 4.47
CA TRP A 38 -5.72 2.99 3.77
C TRP A 38 -6.78 3.77 4.55
N SER A 39 -6.82 3.62 5.87
CA SER A 39 -7.77 4.34 6.71
C SER A 39 -7.62 5.85 6.58
N LEU A 40 -6.39 6.32 6.40
CA LEU A 40 -6.13 7.74 6.24
C LEU A 40 -6.49 8.26 4.86
N LEU A 41 -6.33 7.42 3.84
CA LEU A 41 -6.49 7.83 2.45
C LEU A 41 -7.93 7.71 1.94
N ARG A 42 -8.70 6.84 2.50
CA ARG A 42 -9.96 6.41 1.89
C ARG A 42 -10.99 7.54 1.71
N GLN A 43 -10.94 8.56 2.53
CA GLN A 43 -11.93 9.64 2.45
C GLN A 43 -11.55 10.71 1.44
N ASP A 44 -10.32 11.21 1.53
CA ASP A 44 -9.89 12.32 0.70
C ASP A 44 -9.21 11.88 -0.59
N TRP A 45 -8.63 10.69 -0.59
CA TRP A 45 -7.90 10.18 -1.75
C TRP A 45 -8.30 8.74 -2.06
N PRO A 46 -9.56 8.52 -2.46
CA PRO A 46 -10.04 7.15 -2.66
C PRO A 46 -9.30 6.37 -3.73
N LYS A 47 -8.80 7.03 -4.77
CA LYS A 47 -8.02 6.33 -5.80
C LYS A 47 -6.71 5.80 -5.25
N GLU A 48 -6.07 6.59 -4.39
CA GLU A 48 -4.83 6.14 -3.76
C GLU A 48 -5.08 5.03 -2.76
N ALA A 49 -6.21 5.11 -2.05
CA ALA A 49 -6.61 4.02 -1.16
C ALA A 49 -6.83 2.73 -1.94
N GLN A 50 -7.42 2.81 -3.13
CA GLN A 50 -7.63 1.64 -3.97
C GLN A 50 -6.31 1.02 -4.42
N ARG A 51 -5.34 1.85 -4.80
CA ARG A 51 -4.02 1.35 -5.19
C ARG A 51 -3.36 0.61 -4.05
N LEU A 52 -3.47 1.18 -2.86
CA LEU A 52 -2.91 0.58 -1.66
C LEU A 52 -3.60 -0.74 -1.35
N ASN A 53 -4.91 -0.78 -1.50
CA ASN A 53 -5.68 -2.01 -1.28
C ASN A 53 -5.26 -3.10 -2.25
N GLY A 54 -5.00 -2.74 -3.51
CA GLY A 54 -4.48 -3.68 -4.50
C GLY A 54 -3.14 -4.26 -4.09
N ALA A 55 -2.25 -3.41 -3.57
CA ALA A 55 -0.96 -3.86 -3.08
C ALA A 55 -1.12 -4.80 -1.88
N MET A 56 -2.06 -4.50 -1.01
CA MET A 56 -2.37 -5.35 0.15
C MET A 56 -2.78 -6.76 -0.29
N HIS A 57 -3.62 -6.83 -1.32
CA HIS A 57 -4.05 -8.12 -1.87
C HIS A 57 -2.86 -8.91 -2.41
N SER A 58 -1.92 -8.23 -3.04
CA SER A 58 -0.71 -8.89 -3.55
C SER A 58 0.13 -9.49 -2.42
N LEU A 59 0.18 -8.79 -1.28
CA LEU A 59 0.96 -9.26 -0.14
C LEU A 59 0.37 -10.52 0.49
N THR A 60 -0.95 -10.63 0.48
CA THR A 60 -1.64 -11.75 1.10
C THR A 60 -1.95 -12.89 0.13
N LYS A 61 -1.70 -12.68 -1.15
CA LYS A 61 -1.98 -13.69 -2.16
C LYS A 61 -1.08 -14.90 -1.96
N PRO A 62 -1.65 -16.13 -1.97
CA PRO A 62 -0.81 -17.33 -1.84
C PRO A 62 0.14 -17.42 -3.01
N ASP A 63 1.31 -17.87 -2.65
CA ASP A 63 2.30 -18.03 -3.65
C ASP A 63 2.03 -19.21 -4.49
N HIS A 64 1.52 -19.66 -4.78
CA HIS A 64 1.43 -20.77 -5.42
C HIS A 64 1.08 -21.11 -6.31
N ALA A 65 1.11 -21.23 -6.55
CA ALA A 65 0.88 -21.95 -7.61
C ALA A 65 0.14 -22.54 -8.07
#